data_f40e82488c29e5a546e254d469ca249f
#
_entry.id   f40e82488c29e5a546e254d469ca249f
#
_cell.length_a   1.000
_cell.length_b   1.000
_cell.length_c   1.000
_cell.angle_alpha   90.00
_cell.angle_beta   90.00
_cell.angle_gamma   90.00
#
_symmetry.space_group_name_H-M   'P 1'
#
loop_
_entity.id
_entity.type
_entity.pdbx_description
1 polymer ?
#
loop_
_entity_poly.entity_id
_entity_poly.type
_entity_poly.pdbx_seq_one_letter_code
_entity_poly.pdbx_strand_id
1 'polypeptide(L)'
;MSATITNKLEISVQRSREVARGERFEFGKNWSGFLSVLDDERISTAVESLKSMLEVETLEGKSFLDIGSGSGLFSLAARKLGARVHSFDFDSNSFACTQELRNRYFANDPNWRVEQGSALDADYLTSLGKFDIVYSWGVLHHTGEMWRALENA
;
A
#
# COMPACT_ATOMS: atom_id res chain seq x y z
N MET A 1 -21.12 -11.09 -7.40
CA MET A 1 -19.84 -11.48 -8.07
C MET A 1 -19.49 -10.63 -9.30
N SER A 2 -20.44 -10.06 -10.04
CA SER A 2 -20.16 -9.32 -11.27
C SER A 2 -19.46 -7.96 -11.08
N ALA A 3 -19.85 -7.15 -10.10
CA ALA A 3 -19.32 -5.79 -9.89
C ALA A 3 -17.83 -5.72 -9.52
N THR A 4 -17.33 -6.70 -8.74
CA THR A 4 -15.93 -6.75 -8.32
C THR A 4 -14.97 -7.10 -9.46
N ILE A 5 -15.40 -7.94 -10.40
CA ILE A 5 -14.60 -8.34 -11.56
C ILE A 5 -14.53 -7.18 -12.58
N THR A 6 -15.64 -6.50 -12.79
CA THR A 6 -15.70 -5.32 -13.69
C THR A 6 -14.80 -4.21 -13.18
N ASN A 7 -14.80 -3.90 -11.89
CA ASN A 7 -13.94 -2.88 -11.29
C ASN A 7 -12.44 -3.22 -11.44
N LYS A 8 -12.04 -4.48 -11.23
CA LYS A 8 -10.64 -4.91 -11.42
C LYS A 8 -10.16 -4.78 -12.87
N LEU A 9 -11.01 -5.11 -13.83
CA LEU A 9 -10.70 -4.96 -15.25
C LEU A 9 -10.56 -3.49 -15.66
N GLU A 10 -11.45 -2.62 -15.19
CA GLU A 10 -11.40 -1.18 -15.45
C GLU A 10 -10.13 -0.55 -14.87
N ILE A 11 -9.75 -0.88 -13.64
CA ILE A 11 -8.51 -0.43 -13.00
C ILE A 11 -7.29 -0.89 -13.81
N SER A 12 -7.25 -2.14 -14.24
CA SER A 12 -6.13 -2.69 -15.02
C SER A 12 -5.99 -2.02 -16.39
N VAL A 13 -7.10 -1.77 -17.08
CA VAL A 13 -7.11 -1.08 -18.40
C VAL A 13 -6.69 0.39 -18.24
N GLN A 14 -7.18 1.08 -17.22
CA GLN A 14 -6.79 2.45 -16.93
C GLN A 14 -5.30 2.56 -16.64
N ARG A 15 -4.75 1.70 -15.79
CA ARG A 15 -3.31 1.63 -15.51
C ARG A 15 -2.49 1.45 -16.78
N SER A 16 -2.85 0.49 -17.63
CA SER A 16 -2.12 0.22 -18.88
C SER A 16 -2.11 1.45 -19.82
N ARG A 17 -3.20 2.21 -19.85
CA ARG A 17 -3.29 3.44 -20.64
C ARG A 17 -2.44 4.57 -20.06
N GLU A 18 -2.42 4.73 -18.75
CA GLU A 18 -1.63 5.76 -18.03
C GLU A 18 -0.12 5.47 -18.14
N VAL A 19 0.29 4.21 -18.01
CA VAL A 19 1.69 3.78 -18.24
C VAL A 19 2.12 4.02 -19.68
N ALA A 20 1.28 3.65 -20.66
CA ALA A 20 1.56 3.84 -22.07
C ALA A 20 1.68 5.33 -22.48
N ARG A 21 1.03 6.24 -21.75
CA ARG A 21 1.11 7.70 -21.95
C ARG A 21 2.27 8.35 -21.19
N GLY A 22 3.05 7.58 -20.41
CA GLY A 22 4.08 8.12 -19.53
C GLY A 22 3.55 8.90 -18.32
N GLU A 23 2.24 8.83 -18.07
CA GLU A 23 1.57 9.53 -16.98
C GLU A 23 1.78 8.80 -15.62
N ARG A 24 2.20 7.54 -15.67
CA ARG A 24 2.42 6.70 -14.50
C ARG A 24 3.65 5.80 -14.63
N PHE A 25 4.42 5.71 -13.56
CA PHE A 25 5.62 4.86 -13.52
C PHE A 25 5.26 3.42 -13.11
N GLU A 26 5.89 2.41 -13.74
CA GLU A 26 5.61 1.00 -13.48
C GLU A 26 6.58 0.43 -12.41
N PHE A 27 6.18 0.50 -11.14
CA PHE A 27 7.00 0.03 -10.01
C PHE A 27 6.90 -1.48 -9.74
N GLY A 28 5.81 -2.13 -10.15
CA GLY A 28 5.47 -3.48 -9.71
C GLY A 28 6.51 -4.57 -10.01
N LYS A 29 7.22 -4.47 -11.13
CA LYS A 29 8.28 -5.43 -11.49
C LYS A 29 9.48 -5.36 -10.55
N ASN A 30 9.81 -4.16 -10.06
CA ASN A 30 10.94 -3.94 -9.16
C ASN A 30 10.68 -4.54 -7.76
N TRP A 31 9.43 -4.54 -7.31
CA TRP A 31 9.06 -5.04 -5.98
C TRP A 31 9.15 -6.55 -5.85
N SER A 32 8.87 -7.31 -6.92
CA SER A 32 9.05 -8.77 -6.92
C SER A 32 10.52 -9.17 -6.71
N GLY A 33 11.45 -8.45 -7.34
CA GLY A 33 12.90 -8.64 -7.10
C GLY A 33 13.29 -8.27 -5.68
N PHE A 34 12.71 -7.20 -5.12
CA PHE A 34 12.97 -6.77 -3.75
C PHE A 34 12.57 -7.84 -2.72
N LEU A 35 11.41 -8.49 -2.89
CA LEU A 35 10.96 -9.54 -1.98
C LEU A 35 11.89 -10.77 -1.94
N SER A 36 12.65 -11.02 -3.01
CA SER A 36 13.61 -12.13 -3.07
C SER A 36 14.87 -11.89 -2.23
N VAL A 37 15.18 -10.62 -1.94
CA VAL A 37 16.36 -10.20 -1.16
C VAL A 37 15.98 -9.60 0.20
N LEU A 38 14.70 -9.65 0.56
CA LEU A 38 14.22 -9.17 1.85
C LEU A 38 14.68 -10.10 2.97
N ASP A 39 15.33 -9.52 3.96
CA ASP A 39 15.84 -10.18 5.17
C ASP A 39 15.37 -9.47 6.44
N ASP A 40 15.67 -10.09 7.59
CA ASP A 40 15.28 -9.55 8.90
C ASP A 40 15.96 -8.22 9.22
N GLU A 41 17.16 -7.96 8.69
CA GLU A 41 17.87 -6.69 8.88
C GLU A 41 17.13 -5.54 8.19
N ARG A 42 16.69 -5.74 6.95
CA ARG A 42 15.88 -4.74 6.21
C ARG A 42 14.53 -4.49 6.86
N ILE A 43 13.90 -5.55 7.36
CA ILE A 43 12.63 -5.42 8.10
C ILE A 43 12.84 -4.63 9.39
N SER A 44 13.88 -4.95 10.16
CA SER A 44 14.23 -4.22 11.39
C SER A 44 14.54 -2.75 11.11
N THR A 45 15.30 -2.47 10.04
CA THR A 45 15.59 -1.10 9.60
C THR A 45 14.33 -0.33 9.27
N ALA A 46 13.36 -0.96 8.59
CA ALA A 46 12.08 -0.32 8.27
C ALA A 46 11.24 -0.04 9.53
N VAL A 47 11.24 -0.96 10.50
CA VAL A 47 10.59 -0.76 11.81
C VAL A 47 11.18 0.43 12.54
N GLU A 48 12.50 0.50 12.69
CA GLU A 48 13.18 1.60 13.37
C GLU A 48 13.00 2.94 12.62
N SER A 49 13.01 2.90 11.28
CA SER A 49 12.73 4.09 10.46
C SER A 49 11.31 4.62 10.70
N LEU A 50 10.32 3.73 10.78
CA LEU A 50 8.93 4.13 11.01
C LEU A 50 8.74 4.67 12.44
N LYS A 51 9.35 4.04 13.44
CA LYS A 51 9.38 4.54 14.83
C LYS A 51 9.96 5.95 14.91
N SER A 52 11.10 6.16 14.29
CA SER A 52 11.77 7.45 14.28
C SER A 52 10.96 8.52 13.55
N MET A 53 10.36 8.18 12.41
CA MET A 53 9.56 9.10 11.61
C MET A 53 8.29 9.55 12.35
N LEU A 54 7.64 8.65 13.07
CA LEU A 54 6.40 8.91 13.81
C LEU A 54 6.64 9.32 15.26
N GLU A 55 7.90 9.30 15.73
CA GLU A 55 8.28 9.57 17.13
C GLU A 55 7.51 8.69 18.14
N VAL A 56 7.41 7.38 17.84
CA VAL A 56 6.69 6.41 18.66
C VAL A 56 7.53 5.17 18.96
N GLU A 57 7.23 4.49 20.05
CA GLU A 57 7.81 3.17 20.35
C GLU A 57 6.93 2.01 19.86
N THR A 58 5.62 2.22 19.76
CA THR A 58 4.64 1.21 19.36
C THR A 58 3.47 1.87 18.62
N LEU A 59 2.78 1.09 17.81
CA LEU A 59 1.52 1.47 17.15
C LEU A 59 0.34 0.63 17.63
N GLU A 60 0.47 -0.01 18.80
CA GLU A 60 -0.60 -0.82 19.35
C GLU A 60 -1.89 -0.03 19.53
N GLY A 61 -3.01 -0.60 19.06
CA GLY A 61 -4.32 0.04 19.06
C GLY A 61 -4.54 1.11 17.99
N LYS A 62 -3.51 1.48 17.23
CA LYS A 62 -3.62 2.46 16.14
C LYS A 62 -4.04 1.81 14.83
N SER A 63 -4.78 2.57 14.02
CA SER A 63 -5.09 2.23 12.63
C SER A 63 -4.12 2.94 11.67
N PHE A 64 -3.60 2.17 10.71
CA PHE A 64 -2.58 2.62 9.76
C PHE A 64 -3.03 2.34 8.33
N LEU A 65 -3.15 3.37 7.52
CA LEU A 65 -3.44 3.27 6.08
C LEU A 65 -2.16 3.46 5.29
N ASP A 66 -1.81 2.47 4.45
CA ASP A 66 -0.67 2.55 3.53
C ASP A 66 -1.16 2.73 2.09
N ILE A 67 -1.03 3.96 1.59
CA ILE A 67 -1.44 4.35 0.24
C ILE A 67 -0.30 4.14 -0.74
N GLY A 68 -0.45 3.16 -1.64
CA GLY A 68 0.60 2.77 -2.57
C GLY A 68 1.67 1.92 -1.89
N SER A 69 1.25 0.80 -1.34
CA SER A 69 2.06 -0.05 -0.45
C SER A 69 3.30 -0.68 -1.10
N GLY A 70 3.36 -0.75 -2.44
CA GLY A 70 4.51 -1.26 -3.18
C GLY A 70 4.87 -2.70 -2.80
N SER A 71 6.04 -2.88 -2.15
CA SER A 71 6.46 -4.18 -1.61
C SER A 71 5.72 -4.58 -0.33
N GLY A 72 5.06 -3.64 0.34
CA GLY A 72 4.42 -3.85 1.63
C GLY A 72 5.36 -3.75 2.85
N LEU A 73 6.62 -3.33 2.65
CA LEU A 73 7.61 -3.31 3.74
C LEU A 73 7.20 -2.42 4.91
N PHE A 74 6.69 -1.22 4.64
CA PHE A 74 6.24 -0.31 5.71
C PHE A 74 4.90 -0.73 6.32
N SER A 75 4.03 -1.37 5.55
CA SER A 75 2.85 -2.06 6.09
C SER A 75 3.25 -3.18 7.07
N LEU A 76 4.26 -3.99 6.72
CA LEU A 76 4.83 -5.00 7.61
C LEU A 76 5.42 -4.37 8.87
N ALA A 77 6.19 -3.28 8.73
CA ALA A 77 6.78 -2.56 9.86
C ALA A 77 5.69 -2.03 10.80
N ALA A 78 4.64 -1.38 10.28
CA ALA A 78 3.51 -0.89 11.06
C ALA A 78 2.79 -2.04 11.78
N ARG A 79 2.60 -3.18 11.09
CA ARG A 79 1.98 -4.37 11.70
C ARG A 79 2.83 -4.99 12.79
N LYS A 80 4.15 -5.05 12.64
CA LYS A 80 5.09 -5.48 13.68
C LYS A 80 5.08 -4.55 14.90
N LEU A 81 4.81 -3.28 14.72
CA LEU A 81 4.63 -2.30 15.80
C LEU A 81 3.25 -2.38 16.48
N GLY A 82 2.36 -3.27 16.03
CA GLY A 82 1.06 -3.53 16.65
C GLY A 82 -0.14 -2.84 15.98
N ALA A 83 0.07 -2.07 14.91
CA ALA A 83 -1.02 -1.39 14.22
C ALA A 83 -2.02 -2.35 13.57
N ARG A 84 -3.27 -1.91 13.44
CA ARG A 84 -4.22 -2.47 12.48
C ARG A 84 -3.95 -1.82 11.13
N VAL A 85 -3.50 -2.60 10.16
CA VAL A 85 -3.00 -2.09 8.88
C VAL A 85 -4.00 -2.34 7.76
N HIS A 86 -4.24 -1.31 6.96
CA HIS A 86 -4.92 -1.41 5.68
C HIS A 86 -3.96 -0.90 4.60
N SER A 87 -3.61 -1.77 3.68
CA SER A 87 -2.70 -1.48 2.57
C SER A 87 -3.44 -1.54 1.26
N PHE A 88 -3.20 -0.60 0.37
CA PHE A 88 -3.64 -0.75 -1.00
C PHE A 88 -2.62 -0.24 -2.00
N ASP A 89 -2.68 -0.78 -3.20
CA ASP A 89 -1.91 -0.30 -4.34
C ASP A 89 -2.76 -0.36 -5.61
N PHE A 90 -2.51 0.58 -6.50
CA PHE A 90 -3.16 0.59 -7.82
C PHE A 90 -2.55 -0.45 -8.76
N ASP A 91 -1.25 -0.67 -8.65
CA ASP A 91 -0.51 -1.65 -9.44
C ASP A 91 -0.77 -3.07 -8.94
N SER A 92 -1.24 -3.94 -9.83
CA SER A 92 -1.56 -5.33 -9.48
C SER A 92 -0.34 -6.15 -9.03
N ASN A 93 0.87 -5.84 -9.51
CA ASN A 93 2.08 -6.52 -9.08
C ASN A 93 2.51 -6.03 -7.69
N SER A 94 2.40 -4.74 -7.42
CA SER A 94 2.63 -4.17 -6.09
C SER A 94 1.63 -4.73 -5.06
N PHE A 95 0.34 -4.76 -5.41
CA PHE A 95 -0.68 -5.42 -4.59
C PHE A 95 -0.31 -6.88 -4.30
N ALA A 96 0.08 -7.66 -5.32
CA ALA A 96 0.47 -9.06 -5.16
C ALA A 96 1.71 -9.20 -4.26
N CYS A 97 2.70 -8.31 -4.36
CA CYS A 97 3.87 -8.30 -3.49
C CYS A 97 3.51 -8.04 -2.03
N THR A 98 2.68 -7.03 -1.76
CA THR A 98 2.20 -6.74 -0.39
C THR A 98 1.40 -7.92 0.18
N GLN A 99 0.55 -8.54 -0.64
CA GLN A 99 -0.22 -9.72 -0.25
C GLN A 99 0.68 -10.92 0.08
N GLU A 100 1.72 -11.15 -0.73
CA GLU A 100 2.71 -12.20 -0.49
C GLU A 100 3.47 -11.94 0.81
N LEU A 101 3.90 -10.70 1.05
CA LEU A 101 4.60 -10.32 2.28
C LEU A 101 3.73 -10.56 3.52
N ARG A 102 2.45 -10.16 3.44
CA ARG A 102 1.47 -10.45 4.49
C ARG A 102 1.37 -11.95 4.75
N ASN A 103 1.27 -12.77 3.70
CA ASN A 103 1.15 -14.22 3.83
C ASN A 103 2.38 -14.85 4.49
N ARG A 104 3.58 -14.34 4.23
CA ARG A 104 4.84 -14.83 4.84
C ARG A 104 4.93 -14.56 6.34
N TYR A 105 4.53 -13.38 6.77
CA TYR A 105 4.78 -12.92 8.16
C TYR A 105 3.54 -12.88 9.04
N PHE A 106 2.36 -12.69 8.46
CA PHE A 106 1.07 -12.55 9.15
C PHE A 106 -0.05 -13.26 8.40
N ALA A 107 0.14 -14.53 8.09
CA ALA A 107 -0.87 -15.33 7.41
C ALA A 107 -2.21 -15.32 8.18
N ASN A 108 -3.29 -15.00 7.47
CA ASN A 108 -4.65 -14.94 8.03
C ASN A 108 -4.85 -13.95 9.19
N ASP A 109 -3.94 -13.01 9.41
CA ASP A 109 -4.11 -11.98 10.44
C ASP A 109 -5.25 -11.02 10.06
N PRO A 110 -6.32 -10.92 10.88
CA PRO A 110 -7.43 -10.02 10.62
C PRO A 110 -7.05 -8.54 10.76
N ASN A 111 -5.90 -8.24 11.39
CA ASN A 111 -5.41 -6.88 11.59
C ASN A 111 -4.55 -6.36 10.45
N TRP A 112 -4.41 -7.10 9.36
CA TRP A 112 -3.77 -6.61 8.15
C TRP A 112 -4.58 -6.95 6.92
N ARG A 113 -5.22 -5.94 6.35
CA ARG A 113 -6.00 -6.01 5.10
C ARG A 113 -5.17 -5.48 3.94
N VAL A 114 -5.22 -6.16 2.81
CA VAL A 114 -4.54 -5.77 1.57
C VAL A 114 -5.54 -5.76 0.43
N GLU A 115 -5.61 -4.66 -0.32
CA GLU A 115 -6.56 -4.49 -1.42
C GLU A 115 -5.89 -3.87 -2.64
N GLN A 116 -6.55 -3.99 -3.79
CA GLN A 116 -6.22 -3.19 -4.96
C GLN A 116 -7.14 -1.98 -5.01
N GLY A 117 -6.56 -0.78 -5.07
CA GLY A 117 -7.32 0.47 -5.03
C GLY A 117 -6.55 1.64 -5.63
N SER A 118 -7.20 2.78 -5.76
CA SER A 118 -6.61 4.01 -6.31
C SER A 118 -6.73 5.18 -5.35
N ALA A 119 -5.63 5.92 -5.16
CA ALA A 119 -5.63 7.19 -4.42
C ALA A 119 -6.47 8.29 -5.11
N LEU A 120 -6.80 8.11 -6.38
CA LEU A 120 -7.66 9.03 -7.14
C LEU A 120 -9.15 8.70 -7.04
N ASP A 121 -9.50 7.58 -6.41
CA ASP A 121 -10.90 7.17 -6.18
C ASP A 121 -11.37 7.66 -4.80
N ALA A 122 -12.03 8.82 -4.80
CA ALA A 122 -12.53 9.47 -3.59
C ALA A 122 -13.61 8.63 -2.88
N ASP A 123 -14.47 7.95 -3.63
CA ASP A 123 -15.53 7.10 -3.06
C ASP A 123 -14.91 5.89 -2.38
N TYR A 124 -13.89 5.28 -2.98
CA TYR A 124 -13.14 4.20 -2.36
C TYR A 124 -12.50 4.65 -1.05
N LEU A 125 -11.73 5.76 -1.05
CA LEU A 125 -11.07 6.26 0.15
C LEU A 125 -12.08 6.66 1.24
N THR A 126 -13.16 7.33 0.89
CA THR A 126 -14.24 7.65 1.83
C THR A 126 -14.84 6.39 2.46
N SER A 127 -14.97 5.31 1.69
CA SER A 127 -15.52 4.03 2.18
C SER A 127 -14.62 3.32 3.20
N LEU A 128 -13.31 3.62 3.22
CA LEU A 128 -12.36 3.06 4.18
C LEU A 128 -12.51 3.65 5.59
N GLY A 129 -13.13 4.83 5.71
CA GLY A 129 -13.30 5.55 6.98
C GLY A 129 -12.06 6.33 7.38
N LYS A 130 -11.85 6.50 8.69
CA LYS A 130 -10.75 7.29 9.25
C LYS A 130 -9.67 6.41 9.85
N PHE A 131 -8.42 6.87 9.74
CA PHE A 131 -7.24 6.23 10.30
C PHE A 131 -6.50 7.18 11.24
N ASP A 132 -5.82 6.60 12.23
CA ASP A 132 -4.93 7.38 13.12
C ASP A 132 -3.69 7.86 12.35
N ILE A 133 -3.21 7.04 11.40
CA ILE A 133 -2.04 7.33 10.58
C ILE A 133 -2.38 7.03 9.12
N VAL A 134 -2.14 8.01 8.25
CA VAL A 134 -2.18 7.85 6.79
C VAL A 134 -0.77 8.01 6.27
N TYR A 135 -0.24 6.95 5.68
CA TYR A 135 1.13 6.86 5.17
C TYR A 135 1.12 6.73 3.65
N SER A 136 1.95 7.52 3.00
CA SER A 136 2.19 7.39 1.56
C SER A 136 3.61 7.88 1.25
N TRP A 137 4.46 7.00 0.76
CA TRP A 137 5.86 7.33 0.49
C TRP A 137 6.20 7.14 -0.99
N GLY A 138 6.54 8.24 -1.66
CA GLY A 138 6.99 8.20 -3.05
C GLY A 138 5.91 7.79 -4.07
N VAL A 139 4.62 8.00 -3.79
CA VAL A 139 3.52 7.48 -4.60
C VAL A 139 2.64 8.58 -5.21
N LEU A 140 2.16 9.53 -4.41
CA LEU A 140 1.11 10.45 -4.83
C LEU A 140 1.51 11.29 -6.06
N HIS A 141 2.77 11.68 -6.16
CA HIS A 141 3.30 12.44 -7.31
C HIS A 141 3.40 11.63 -8.60
N HIS A 142 3.28 10.30 -8.53
CA HIS A 142 3.23 9.42 -9.70
C HIS A 142 1.82 9.09 -10.17
N THR A 143 0.79 9.63 -9.52
CA THR A 143 -0.61 9.38 -9.91
C THR A 143 -1.06 10.16 -11.15
N GLY A 144 -0.28 11.17 -11.58
CA GLY A 144 -0.67 12.14 -12.60
C GLY A 144 -1.53 13.30 -12.09
N GLU A 145 -2.17 13.13 -10.91
CA GLU A 145 -3.04 14.13 -10.26
C GLU A 145 -2.70 14.23 -8.75
N MET A 146 -1.45 14.58 -8.43
CA MET A 146 -0.91 14.57 -7.07
C MET A 146 -1.80 15.31 -6.04
N TRP A 147 -2.27 16.49 -6.38
CA TRP A 147 -3.08 17.31 -5.47
C TRP A 147 -4.42 16.66 -5.17
N ARG A 148 -5.08 16.08 -6.19
CA ARG A 148 -6.31 15.31 -6.00
C ARG A 148 -6.07 14.06 -5.14
N ALA A 149 -4.98 13.35 -5.37
CA ALA A 149 -4.62 12.20 -4.55
C ALA A 149 -4.37 12.58 -3.08
N LEU A 150 -3.75 13.75 -2.86
CA LEU A 150 -3.52 14.29 -1.52
C LEU A 150 -4.81 14.75 -0.84
N GLU A 151 -5.73 15.38 -1.58
CA GLU A 151 -7.04 15.79 -1.06
C GLU A 151 -7.91 14.60 -0.65
N ASN A 152 -7.77 13.47 -1.35
CA ASN A 152 -8.51 12.25 -1.05
C ASN A 152 -7.93 11.47 0.14
N ALA A 153 -6.64 11.66 0.46
CA ALA A 153 -5.92 10.93 1.51
C ALA A 153 -6.20 11.50 2.91
#